data_67b66170b50bd7f7bf8d6eaf5b286147
#
_entry.id   67b66170b50bd7f7bf8d6eaf5b286147
#
_cell.length_a   1.000
_cell.length_b   1.000
_cell.length_c   1.000
_cell.angle_alpha   90.00
_cell.angle_beta   90.00
_cell.angle_gamma   90.00
#
_symmetry.space_group_name_H-M   'P 1'
#
loop_
_entity.id
_entity.type
_entity.pdbx_description
1 polymer ?
#
loop_
_entity_poly.entity_id
_entity_poly.type
_entity_poly.pdbx_seq_one_letter_code
_entity_poly.pdbx_strand_id
1 'polypeptide(L)'
;MKTIFRSSLDVFLRTLMVTALAFASYPLVADFAYPLKCILAVFYYIVFMYFCIFNLWTAGCKDKIKVNAGHMKPMIWKGFASSAVVFVPAAVVYTLGVLLPDCGIRSGIRILNYILSGHAMYIYAMFGVTSAEGGLAGALITAFFCLSGIIAAGVAYIIGFKDIKIIQPWLDQWKKN
;
A
#
# COMPACT_ATOMS: atom_id res chain seq x y z
N MET A 1 -9.04 15.19 -12.91
CA MET A 1 -7.84 15.33 -12.04
C MET A 1 -8.17 15.42 -10.54
N LYS A 2 -9.04 16.32 -10.05
CA LYS A 2 -9.37 16.45 -8.61
C LYS A 2 -9.78 15.13 -7.92
N THR A 3 -10.51 14.24 -8.60
CA THR A 3 -11.00 12.98 -8.03
C THR A 3 -9.91 11.91 -7.88
N ILE A 4 -8.93 11.85 -8.79
CA ILE A 4 -7.78 10.95 -8.68
C ILE A 4 -6.89 11.43 -7.53
N PHE A 5 -6.57 12.73 -7.49
CA PHE A 5 -5.74 13.31 -6.42
C PHE A 5 -6.31 13.05 -5.03
N ARG A 6 -7.63 13.23 -4.83
CA ARG A 6 -8.28 12.92 -3.54
C ARG A 6 -8.16 11.45 -3.16
N SER A 7 -8.38 10.54 -4.12
CA SER A 7 -8.22 9.10 -3.85
C SER A 7 -6.77 8.73 -3.57
N SER A 8 -5.81 9.36 -4.26
CA SER A 8 -4.37 9.15 -3.98
C SER A 8 -3.98 9.65 -2.60
N LEU A 9 -4.50 10.82 -2.19
CA LEU A 9 -4.25 11.36 -0.85
C LEU A 9 -4.80 10.43 0.24
N ASP A 10 -5.99 9.87 0.06
CA ASP A 10 -6.57 8.92 1.00
C ASP A 10 -5.72 7.64 1.10
N VAL A 11 -5.21 7.11 -0.02
CA VAL A 11 -4.29 5.96 -0.02
C VAL A 11 -3.00 6.31 0.69
N PHE A 12 -2.41 7.46 0.38
CA PHE A 12 -1.16 7.94 1.00
C PHE A 12 -1.28 8.08 2.52
N LEU A 13 -2.31 8.75 3.01
CA LEU A 13 -2.52 8.95 4.45
C LEU A 13 -2.67 7.61 5.19
N ARG A 14 -3.38 6.65 4.61
CA ARG A 14 -3.53 5.32 5.23
C ARG A 14 -2.21 4.53 5.20
N THR A 15 -1.44 4.62 4.13
CA THR A 15 -0.10 4.02 4.07
C THR A 15 0.81 4.63 5.14
N LEU A 16 0.75 5.96 5.35
CA LEU A 16 1.48 6.62 6.44
C LEU A 16 1.03 6.15 7.82
N MET A 17 -0.26 5.90 8.04
CA MET A 17 -0.75 5.34 9.31
C MET A 17 -0.15 3.96 9.57
N VAL A 18 -0.13 3.08 8.57
CA VAL A 18 0.50 1.75 8.71
C VAL A 18 2.00 1.87 8.98
N THR A 19 2.67 2.80 8.29
CA THR A 19 4.09 3.12 8.52
C THR A 19 4.33 3.59 9.95
N ALA A 20 3.52 4.51 10.47
CA ALA A 20 3.63 5.01 11.83
C ALA A 20 3.44 3.91 12.89
N LEU A 21 2.45 3.02 12.68
CA LEU A 21 2.23 1.86 13.55
C LEU A 21 3.41 0.89 13.51
N ALA A 22 3.97 0.62 12.32
CA ALA A 22 5.15 -0.22 12.17
C ALA A 22 6.37 0.38 12.90
N PHE A 23 6.61 1.68 12.78
CA PHE A 23 7.69 2.36 13.50
C PHE A 23 7.48 2.36 15.01
N ALA A 24 6.27 2.56 15.50
CA ALA A 24 5.96 2.55 16.92
C ALA A 24 6.17 1.17 17.55
N SER A 25 5.89 0.10 16.81
CA SER A 25 6.04 -1.28 17.30
C SER A 25 7.45 -1.85 17.13
N TYR A 26 8.24 -1.35 16.17
CA TYR A 26 9.54 -1.92 15.85
C TYR A 26 10.55 -1.92 17.01
N PRO A 27 10.72 -0.84 17.80
CA PRO A 27 11.62 -0.86 18.96
C PRO A 27 11.22 -1.88 20.02
N LEU A 28 9.91 -2.13 20.15
CA LEU A 28 9.39 -3.09 21.14
C LEU A 28 9.72 -4.55 20.80
N VAL A 29 10.00 -4.84 19.54
CA VAL A 29 10.24 -6.20 19.04
C VAL A 29 11.59 -6.37 18.35
N ALA A 30 12.45 -5.34 18.37
CA ALA A 30 13.77 -5.38 17.74
C ALA A 30 14.62 -6.56 18.25
N ASP A 31 14.54 -6.83 19.56
CA ASP A 31 15.30 -7.88 20.25
C ASP A 31 14.59 -9.24 20.30
N PHE A 32 13.37 -9.33 19.78
CA PHE A 32 12.63 -10.59 19.79
C PHE A 32 13.15 -11.60 18.75
N ALA A 33 12.83 -12.88 19.02
CA ALA A 33 13.20 -13.99 18.17
C ALA A 33 12.67 -13.82 16.73
N TYR A 34 13.42 -14.33 15.76
CA TYR A 34 13.13 -14.28 14.33
C TYR A 34 11.68 -14.68 13.96
N PRO A 35 11.07 -15.75 14.54
CA PRO A 35 9.70 -16.13 14.22
C PRO A 35 8.66 -15.02 14.49
N LEU A 36 8.84 -14.24 15.56
CA LEU A 36 7.93 -13.14 15.87
C LEU A 36 8.03 -12.01 14.83
N LYS A 37 9.24 -11.72 14.34
CA LYS A 37 9.43 -10.75 13.24
C LYS A 37 8.71 -11.19 11.96
N CYS A 38 8.72 -12.49 11.65
CA CYS A 38 7.98 -13.04 10.51
C CYS A 38 6.46 -12.89 10.68
N ILE A 39 5.93 -13.19 11.86
CA ILE A 39 4.49 -13.02 12.15
C ILE A 39 4.08 -11.56 11.98
N LEU A 40 4.87 -10.63 12.52
CA LEU A 40 4.60 -9.19 12.38
C LEU A 40 4.73 -8.71 10.93
N ALA A 41 5.68 -9.23 10.16
CA ALA A 41 5.80 -8.92 8.75
C ALA A 41 4.52 -9.30 7.97
N VAL A 42 3.99 -10.50 8.19
CA VAL A 42 2.73 -10.96 7.58
C VAL A 42 1.56 -10.11 8.07
N PHE A 43 1.48 -9.82 9.37
CA PHE A 43 0.41 -8.99 9.94
C PHE A 43 0.38 -7.59 9.32
N TYR A 44 1.52 -6.88 9.28
CA TYR A 44 1.58 -5.55 8.68
C TYR A 44 1.31 -5.56 7.18
N TYR A 45 1.71 -6.60 6.46
CA TYR A 45 1.36 -6.77 5.06
C TYR A 45 -0.16 -6.93 4.87
N ILE A 46 -0.81 -7.75 5.68
CA ILE A 46 -2.28 -7.91 5.64
C ILE A 46 -2.98 -6.58 5.95
N VAL A 47 -2.53 -5.86 6.97
CA VAL A 47 -3.10 -4.55 7.34
C VAL A 47 -2.92 -3.53 6.20
N PHE A 48 -1.74 -3.48 5.60
CA PHE A 48 -1.46 -2.64 4.43
C PHE A 48 -2.39 -2.96 3.26
N MET A 49 -2.52 -4.24 2.90
CA MET A 49 -3.40 -4.69 1.81
C MET A 49 -4.86 -4.39 2.12
N TYR A 50 -5.31 -4.61 3.35
CA TYR A 50 -6.66 -4.26 3.78
C TYR A 50 -6.98 -2.77 3.54
N PHE A 51 -6.09 -1.87 3.92
CA PHE A 51 -6.31 -0.44 3.71
C PHE A 51 -6.29 -0.06 2.23
N CYS A 52 -5.42 -0.65 1.42
CA CYS A 52 -5.42 -0.45 -0.03
C CYS A 52 -6.74 -0.89 -0.67
N ILE A 53 -7.19 -2.11 -0.35
CA ILE A 53 -8.41 -2.72 -0.90
C ILE A 53 -9.65 -1.95 -0.45
N PHE A 54 -9.84 -1.76 0.86
CA PHE A 54 -11.06 -1.16 1.42
C PHE A 54 -11.26 0.28 0.94
N ASN A 55 -10.19 1.05 0.88
CA ASN A 55 -10.26 2.46 0.46
C ASN A 55 -10.72 2.61 -0.99
N LEU A 56 -10.08 1.86 -1.90
CA LEU A 56 -10.39 1.99 -3.31
C LEU A 56 -11.68 1.25 -3.72
N TRP A 57 -12.03 0.17 -3.03
CA TRP A 57 -13.35 -0.43 -3.18
C TRP A 57 -14.47 0.57 -2.82
N THR A 58 -14.36 1.25 -1.68
CA THR A 58 -15.30 2.29 -1.25
C THR A 58 -15.36 3.46 -2.25
N ALA A 59 -14.19 3.87 -2.80
CA ALA A 59 -14.13 4.90 -3.82
C ALA A 59 -14.84 4.47 -5.11
N GLY A 60 -14.69 3.21 -5.53
CA GLY A 60 -15.37 2.62 -6.67
C GLY A 60 -16.88 2.64 -6.52
N CYS A 61 -17.41 2.23 -5.35
CA CYS A 61 -18.84 2.27 -5.04
C CYS A 61 -19.39 3.71 -5.13
N LYS A 62 -18.69 4.68 -4.53
CA LYS A 62 -19.10 6.09 -4.58
C LYS A 62 -19.07 6.66 -5.99
N ASP A 63 -18.09 6.29 -6.80
CA ASP A 63 -17.98 6.76 -8.17
C ASP A 63 -19.04 6.15 -9.07
N LYS A 64 -19.43 4.89 -8.84
CA LYS A 64 -20.58 4.28 -9.53
C LYS A 64 -21.85 5.09 -9.33
N ILE A 65 -22.15 5.50 -8.09
CA ILE A 65 -23.34 6.32 -7.79
C ILE A 65 -23.29 7.62 -8.57
N LYS A 66 -22.13 8.29 -8.64
CA LYS A 66 -21.97 9.55 -9.38
C LYS A 66 -22.10 9.37 -10.90
N VAL A 67 -21.62 8.25 -11.43
CA VAL A 67 -21.75 7.93 -12.86
C VAL A 67 -23.22 7.67 -13.22
N ASN A 68 -23.94 6.90 -12.39
CA ASN A 68 -25.35 6.63 -12.57
C ASN A 68 -26.22 7.91 -12.47
N ALA A 69 -25.80 8.87 -11.63
CA ALA A 69 -26.45 10.19 -11.53
C ALA A 69 -26.03 11.19 -12.66
N GLY A 70 -25.20 10.78 -13.60
CA GLY A 70 -24.74 11.65 -14.70
C GLY A 70 -23.68 12.70 -14.29
N HIS A 71 -23.20 12.67 -13.06
CA HIS A 71 -22.26 13.68 -12.55
C HIS A 71 -20.79 13.38 -12.90
N MET A 72 -20.48 12.19 -13.43
CA MET A 72 -19.11 11.79 -13.75
C MET A 72 -19.07 10.76 -14.90
N LYS A 73 -18.05 10.84 -15.74
CA LYS A 73 -17.78 9.79 -16.73
C LYS A 73 -17.14 8.57 -16.05
N PRO A 74 -17.44 7.34 -16.52
CA PRO A 74 -16.83 6.12 -15.97
C PRO A 74 -15.31 6.13 -16.19
N MET A 75 -14.55 5.85 -15.12
CA MET A 75 -13.09 5.81 -15.14
C MET A 75 -12.60 4.53 -14.45
N ILE A 76 -12.67 3.38 -15.11
CA ILE A 76 -12.34 2.05 -14.55
C ILE A 76 -10.87 1.98 -14.08
N TRP A 77 -9.97 2.66 -14.80
CA TRP A 77 -8.53 2.69 -14.49
C TRP A 77 -8.15 3.58 -13.29
N LYS A 78 -9.12 4.35 -12.74
CA LYS A 78 -8.87 5.32 -11.65
C LYS A 78 -8.21 4.69 -10.43
N GLY A 79 -8.57 3.44 -10.07
CA GLY A 79 -7.96 2.75 -8.94
C GLY A 79 -6.46 2.54 -9.14
N PHE A 80 -6.05 2.07 -10.32
CA PHE A 80 -4.64 1.88 -10.66
C PHE A 80 -3.88 3.20 -10.67
N ALA A 81 -4.44 4.25 -11.28
CA ALA A 81 -3.80 5.56 -11.32
C ALA A 81 -3.64 6.18 -9.93
N SER A 82 -4.67 6.08 -9.08
CA SER A 82 -4.61 6.65 -7.72
C SER A 82 -3.56 5.98 -6.85
N SER A 83 -3.40 4.67 -6.95
CA SER A 83 -2.37 3.93 -6.21
C SER A 83 -0.98 4.10 -6.83
N ALA A 84 -0.86 4.14 -8.16
CA ALA A 84 0.40 4.39 -8.84
C ALA A 84 1.01 5.74 -8.45
N VAL A 85 0.20 6.79 -8.33
CA VAL A 85 0.66 8.12 -7.86
C VAL A 85 1.32 8.06 -6.48
N VAL A 86 0.92 7.11 -5.63
CA VAL A 86 1.50 6.93 -4.28
C VAL A 86 2.72 6.01 -4.32
N PHE A 87 2.63 4.87 -4.97
CA PHE A 87 3.65 3.81 -4.87
C PHE A 87 4.81 3.96 -5.86
N VAL A 88 4.59 4.56 -7.03
CA VAL A 88 5.68 4.80 -8.00
C VAL A 88 6.73 5.76 -7.43
N PRO A 89 6.38 6.89 -6.80
CA PRO A 89 7.38 7.73 -6.13
C PRO A 89 8.17 7.00 -5.05
N ALA A 90 7.55 6.11 -4.28
CA ALA A 90 8.24 5.30 -3.27
C ALA A 90 9.32 4.40 -3.90
N ALA A 91 9.00 3.74 -5.02
CA ALA A 91 9.96 2.93 -5.76
C ALA A 91 11.10 3.78 -6.35
N VAL A 92 10.79 4.97 -6.88
CA VAL A 92 11.80 5.91 -7.39
C VAL A 92 12.74 6.39 -6.28
N VAL A 93 12.19 6.79 -5.14
CA VAL A 93 12.98 7.23 -3.97
C VAL A 93 13.89 6.11 -3.48
N TYR A 94 13.41 4.87 -3.44
CA TYR A 94 14.23 3.71 -3.09
C TYR A 94 15.40 3.54 -4.07
N THR A 95 15.11 3.54 -5.37
CA THR A 95 16.12 3.38 -6.43
C THR A 95 17.20 4.46 -6.36
N LEU A 96 16.79 5.72 -6.16
CA LEU A 96 17.72 6.84 -5.97
C LEU A 96 18.58 6.67 -4.71
N GLY A 97 18.00 6.19 -3.60
CA GLY A 97 18.74 5.91 -2.37
C GLY A 97 19.81 4.84 -2.52
N VAL A 98 19.60 3.87 -3.43
CA VAL A 98 20.56 2.81 -3.74
C VAL A 98 21.66 3.30 -4.71
N LEU A 99 21.29 4.06 -5.73
CA LEU A 99 22.21 4.46 -6.81
C LEU A 99 23.10 5.65 -6.46
N LEU A 100 22.68 6.51 -5.54
CA LEU A 100 23.45 7.71 -5.20
C LEU A 100 24.67 7.36 -4.34
N PRO A 101 25.82 8.02 -4.58
CA PRO A 101 26.99 7.89 -3.73
C PRO A 101 26.71 8.42 -2.32
N ASP A 102 27.52 8.02 -1.34
CA ASP A 102 27.40 8.49 0.04
C ASP A 102 27.68 9.99 0.13
N CYS A 103 26.61 10.77 0.26
CA CYS A 103 26.61 12.22 0.40
C CYS A 103 25.41 12.64 1.29
N GLY A 104 25.40 13.91 1.75
CA GLY A 104 24.32 14.42 2.57
C GLY A 104 22.92 14.29 1.94
N ILE A 105 22.83 14.36 0.62
CA ILE A 105 21.56 14.18 -0.13
C ILE A 105 21.04 12.74 0.03
N ARG A 106 21.94 11.73 0.00
CA ARG A 106 21.56 10.33 0.20
C ARG A 106 20.93 10.11 1.57
N SER A 107 21.43 10.77 2.61
CA SER A 107 20.83 10.68 3.96
C SER A 107 19.39 11.19 3.98
N GLY A 108 19.10 12.30 3.32
CA GLY A 108 17.73 12.82 3.18
C GLY A 108 16.82 11.87 2.40
N ILE A 109 17.32 11.27 1.32
CA ILE A 109 16.59 10.28 0.53
C ILE A 109 16.32 9.01 1.36
N ARG A 110 17.25 8.56 2.19
CA ARG A 110 17.04 7.44 3.12
C ARG A 110 15.90 7.73 4.10
N ILE A 111 15.86 8.91 4.71
CA ILE A 111 14.77 9.31 5.60
C ILE A 111 13.43 9.30 4.86
N LEU A 112 13.39 9.88 3.65
CA LEU A 112 12.19 9.88 2.83
C LEU A 112 11.74 8.47 2.45
N ASN A 113 12.69 7.58 2.15
CA ASN A 113 12.39 6.17 1.87
C ASN A 113 11.80 5.46 3.10
N TYR A 114 12.32 5.70 4.30
CA TYR A 114 11.72 5.17 5.53
C TYR A 114 10.27 5.63 5.71
N ILE A 115 9.96 6.88 5.43
CA ILE A 115 8.60 7.41 5.52
C ILE A 115 7.68 6.74 4.49
N LEU A 116 8.12 6.58 3.25
CA LEU A 116 7.31 6.04 2.16
C LEU A 116 7.18 4.51 2.19
N SER A 117 8.20 3.80 2.66
CA SER A 117 8.28 2.33 2.63
C SER A 117 8.30 1.69 4.02
N GLY A 118 8.12 2.46 5.09
CA GLY A 118 8.23 1.96 6.46
C GLY A 118 7.18 0.89 6.82
N HIS A 119 6.05 0.84 6.11
CA HIS A 119 5.08 -0.25 6.24
C HIS A 119 5.68 -1.63 5.87
N ALA A 120 6.77 -1.67 5.11
CA ALA A 120 7.48 -2.89 4.73
C ALA A 120 8.67 -3.21 5.65
N MET A 121 8.93 -2.41 6.72
CA MET A 121 10.16 -2.52 7.52
C MET A 121 10.35 -3.90 8.17
N TYR A 122 9.27 -4.57 8.58
CA TYR A 122 9.38 -5.92 9.15
C TYR A 122 9.78 -6.96 8.10
N ILE A 123 9.36 -6.79 6.85
CA ILE A 123 9.80 -7.68 5.76
C ILE A 123 11.27 -7.42 5.42
N TYR A 124 11.70 -6.15 5.39
CA TYR A 124 13.12 -5.84 5.27
C TYR A 124 13.93 -6.49 6.39
N ALA A 125 13.47 -6.38 7.65
CA ALA A 125 14.13 -7.00 8.79
C ALA A 125 14.14 -8.54 8.73
N MET A 126 13.10 -9.16 8.19
CA MET A 126 13.00 -10.61 7.98
C MET A 126 14.07 -11.12 7.00
N PHE A 127 14.40 -10.35 5.97
CA PHE A 127 15.45 -10.70 5.02
C PHE A 127 16.84 -10.18 5.40
N GLY A 128 16.99 -9.60 6.61
CA GLY A 128 18.25 -9.04 7.07
C GLY A 128 18.72 -7.82 6.26
N VAL A 129 17.77 -7.12 5.64
CA VAL A 129 18.02 -6.00 4.73
C VAL A 129 17.52 -4.73 5.39
N THR A 130 18.32 -3.67 5.36
CA THR A 130 17.80 -2.34 5.70
C THR A 130 17.10 -1.74 4.48
N SER A 131 16.02 -1.01 4.70
CA SER A 131 15.29 -0.35 3.61
C SER A 131 16.14 0.62 2.77
N ALA A 132 17.32 1.01 3.28
CA ALA A 132 18.21 1.98 2.64
C ALA A 132 19.44 1.35 1.99
N GLU A 133 19.82 0.14 2.41
CA GLU A 133 21.10 -0.49 2.02
C GLU A 133 20.91 -1.88 1.38
N GLY A 134 19.67 -2.25 1.17
CA GLY A 134 19.28 -3.59 0.77
C GLY A 134 19.66 -4.03 -0.64
N GLY A 135 20.29 -3.17 -1.43
CA GLY A 135 20.70 -3.51 -2.79
C GLY A 135 19.56 -4.13 -3.62
N LEU A 136 19.85 -5.21 -4.32
CA LEU A 136 18.87 -5.91 -5.17
C LEU A 136 17.71 -6.51 -4.36
N ALA A 137 17.98 -7.09 -3.18
CA ALA A 137 16.94 -7.68 -2.34
C ALA A 137 15.93 -6.62 -1.87
N GLY A 138 16.40 -5.48 -1.40
CA GLY A 138 15.54 -4.38 -1.02
C GLY A 138 14.75 -3.81 -2.20
N ALA A 139 15.34 -3.74 -3.40
CA ALA A 139 14.64 -3.32 -4.62
C ALA A 139 13.51 -4.29 -4.97
N LEU A 140 13.72 -5.59 -4.88
CA LEU A 140 12.70 -6.61 -5.13
C LEU A 140 11.55 -6.53 -4.11
N ILE A 141 11.86 -6.35 -2.83
CA ILE A 141 10.86 -6.18 -1.78
C ILE A 141 10.02 -4.92 -2.06
N THR A 142 10.67 -3.78 -2.34
CA THR A 142 9.96 -2.54 -2.66
C THR A 142 9.08 -2.69 -3.89
N ALA A 143 9.60 -3.29 -4.96
CA ALA A 143 8.83 -3.55 -6.18
C ALA A 143 7.62 -4.45 -5.91
N PHE A 144 7.79 -5.50 -5.12
CA PHE A 144 6.69 -6.40 -4.73
C PHE A 144 5.58 -5.63 -4.00
N PHE A 145 5.92 -4.78 -3.00
CA PHE A 145 4.92 -3.97 -2.29
C PHE A 145 4.24 -2.96 -3.21
N CYS A 146 4.99 -2.25 -4.04
CA CYS A 146 4.42 -1.28 -4.98
C CYS A 146 3.47 -1.96 -5.95
N LEU A 147 3.87 -3.06 -6.59
CA LEU A 147 3.05 -3.78 -7.56
C LEU A 147 1.82 -4.41 -6.91
N SER A 148 1.99 -5.10 -5.77
CA SER A 148 0.87 -5.72 -5.07
C SER A 148 -0.15 -4.68 -4.61
N GLY A 149 0.29 -3.54 -4.08
CA GLY A 149 -0.55 -2.42 -3.68
C GLY A 149 -1.32 -1.81 -4.87
N ILE A 150 -0.65 -1.59 -6.01
CA ILE A 150 -1.28 -1.04 -7.23
C ILE A 150 -2.33 -2.02 -7.78
N ILE A 151 -1.98 -3.31 -7.88
CA ILE A 151 -2.88 -4.34 -8.43
C ILE A 151 -4.09 -4.51 -7.51
N ALA A 152 -3.87 -4.72 -6.21
CA ALA A 152 -4.95 -4.92 -5.25
C ALA A 152 -5.91 -3.72 -5.20
N ALA A 153 -5.37 -2.50 -5.17
CA ALA A 153 -6.12 -1.28 -5.17
C ALA A 153 -6.92 -1.09 -6.47
N GLY A 154 -6.31 -1.36 -7.62
CA GLY A 154 -6.97 -1.28 -8.92
C GLY A 154 -8.12 -2.27 -9.07
N VAL A 155 -7.87 -3.53 -8.72
CA VAL A 155 -8.90 -4.59 -8.73
C VAL A 155 -10.04 -4.26 -7.76
N ALA A 156 -9.72 -3.84 -6.54
CA ALA A 156 -10.71 -3.44 -5.54
C ALA A 156 -11.61 -2.29 -6.02
N TYR A 157 -11.03 -1.30 -6.68
CA TYR A 157 -11.80 -0.22 -7.30
C TYR A 157 -12.78 -0.73 -8.37
N ILE A 158 -12.32 -1.63 -9.25
CA ILE A 158 -13.18 -2.23 -10.29
C ILE A 158 -14.33 -3.02 -9.67
N ILE A 159 -14.04 -3.83 -8.65
CA ILE A 159 -15.05 -4.61 -7.93
C ILE A 159 -16.09 -3.68 -7.31
N GLY A 160 -15.68 -2.61 -6.63
CA GLY A 160 -16.57 -1.61 -6.06
C GLY A 160 -17.36 -0.86 -7.12
N PHE A 161 -16.73 -0.47 -8.22
CA PHE A 161 -17.38 0.22 -9.34
C PHE A 161 -18.42 -0.64 -10.07
N LYS A 162 -18.14 -1.95 -10.25
CA LYS A 162 -19.07 -2.90 -10.85
C LYS A 162 -20.13 -3.41 -9.88
N ASP A 163 -20.03 -3.07 -8.58
CA ASP A 163 -20.92 -3.56 -7.52
C ASP A 163 -20.95 -5.09 -7.41
N ILE A 164 -19.80 -5.70 -7.56
CA ILE A 164 -19.67 -7.13 -7.41
C ILE A 164 -19.79 -7.46 -5.92
N LYS A 165 -20.90 -8.08 -5.55
CA LYS A 165 -21.19 -8.50 -4.17
C LYS A 165 -20.41 -9.78 -3.84
N ILE A 166 -19.20 -9.62 -3.32
CA ILE A 166 -18.33 -10.77 -2.98
C ILE A 166 -18.86 -11.51 -1.76
N ILE A 167 -19.41 -10.80 -0.78
CA ILE A 167 -19.81 -11.37 0.52
C ILE A 167 -21.30 -11.73 0.56
N GLN A 168 -22.15 -11.08 -0.23
CA GLN A 168 -23.60 -11.27 -0.21
C GLN A 168 -24.03 -12.73 -0.48
N PRO A 169 -23.47 -13.46 -1.46
CA PRO A 169 -23.84 -14.85 -1.70
C PRO A 169 -23.60 -15.76 -0.49
N TRP A 170 -22.54 -15.49 0.28
CA TRP A 170 -22.22 -16.21 1.52
C TRP A 170 -23.18 -15.87 2.65
N LEU A 171 -23.53 -14.61 2.83
CA LEU A 171 -24.50 -14.16 3.84
C LEU A 171 -25.92 -14.69 3.53
N ASP A 172 -26.28 -14.76 2.26
CA ASP A 172 -27.59 -15.27 1.83
C ASP A 172 -27.70 -16.79 2.01
N GLN A 173 -26.59 -17.54 1.91
CA GLN A 173 -26.54 -18.96 2.27
C GLN A 173 -26.69 -19.18 3.79
N TRP A 174 -26.06 -18.33 4.61
CA TRP A 174 -26.18 -18.42 6.08
C TRP A 174 -27.59 -18.11 6.60
N LYS A 175 -28.36 -17.29 5.90
CA LYS A 175 -29.75 -16.96 6.29
C LYS A 175 -30.75 -18.04 5.87
N LYS A 176 -30.36 -18.97 5.01
CA LYS A 176 -31.23 -20.07 4.53
C LYS A 176 -31.07 -21.36 5.34
N ASN A 177 -30.04 -21.45 6.18
CA ASN A 177 -29.83 -22.52 7.16
C ASN A 177 -30.20 -22.06 8.57
#